data_bc3acb152b118a6139884ff95a8f742b
#
_entry.id   bc3acb152b118a6139884ff95a8f742b
#
_cell.length_a   1.000
_cell.length_b   1.000
_cell.length_c   1.000
_cell.angle_alpha   90.00
_cell.angle_beta   90.00
_cell.angle_gamma   90.00
#
_symmetry.space_group_name_H-M   'P 1'
#
loop_
_entity.id
_entity.type
_entity.pdbx_description
1 polymer ?
#
loop_
_entity_poly.entity_id
_entity_poly.type
_entity_poly.pdbx_seq_one_letter_code
_entity_poly.pdbx_strand_id
1 'polypeptide(L)'
;MKNFQQNSLLTTKFLHNWFEDQNSSAAQLSLIFENIPGVSFFIKDLNHRLIFVNESLLLRFGLETERELEGKTDFDLFPPRLAEHFRREDRLVFETKKPRLNILELFFNKQGLPGWCLTNKYPMFDSDGNVTGIMGTVRPHDDGELKWEREDGIGRAVGLIRQKFRKDLAIADLVQESELNHRKL
;
A
#
# COMPACT_ATOMS: atom_id res chain seq x y z
N MET A 1 -12.37 16.96 20.88
CA MET A 1 -12.98 16.14 19.82
C MET A 1 -13.55 16.95 18.66
N LYS A 2 -14.26 18.06 18.86
CA LYS A 2 -14.82 18.86 17.75
C LYS A 2 -13.78 19.46 16.80
N ASN A 3 -12.60 19.87 17.29
CA ASN A 3 -11.56 20.46 16.44
C ASN A 3 -10.88 19.44 15.51
N PHE A 4 -10.81 18.16 15.88
CA PHE A 4 -10.19 17.14 15.07
C PHE A 4 -11.04 16.77 13.83
N GLN A 5 -12.38 16.69 14.01
CA GLN A 5 -13.30 16.43 12.89
C GLN A 5 -13.38 17.60 11.91
N GLN A 6 -13.31 18.83 12.41
CA GLN A 6 -13.38 20.04 11.58
C GLN A 6 -12.11 20.22 10.74
N ASN A 7 -10.93 19.94 11.30
CA ASN A 7 -9.65 19.94 10.56
C ASN A 7 -9.61 18.84 9.50
N SER A 8 -10.10 17.63 9.80
CA SER A 8 -10.14 16.50 8.87
C SER A 8 -10.99 16.82 7.62
N LEU A 9 -12.16 17.42 7.78
CA LEU A 9 -13.03 17.83 6.67
C LEU A 9 -12.40 18.94 5.81
N LEU A 10 -11.72 19.89 6.43
CA LEU A 10 -11.02 20.96 5.73
C LEU A 10 -9.81 20.40 4.95
N THR A 11 -9.09 19.47 5.53
CA THR A 11 -7.93 18.82 4.90
C THR A 11 -8.35 18.00 3.70
N THR A 12 -9.39 17.18 3.81
CA THR A 12 -9.91 16.39 2.69
C THR A 12 -10.37 17.29 1.54
N LYS A 13 -11.10 18.38 1.86
CA LYS A 13 -11.55 19.36 0.87
C LYS A 13 -10.38 20.11 0.22
N PHE A 14 -9.35 20.42 0.98
CA PHE A 14 -8.13 21.07 0.48
C PHE A 14 -7.38 20.14 -0.51
N LEU A 15 -7.17 18.90 -0.14
CA LEU A 15 -6.50 17.92 -1.01
C LEU A 15 -7.32 17.64 -2.27
N HIS A 16 -8.63 17.52 -2.15
CA HIS A 16 -9.52 17.32 -3.30
C HIS A 16 -9.43 18.51 -4.27
N ASN A 17 -9.60 19.74 -3.77
CA ASN A 17 -9.46 20.94 -4.59
C ASN A 17 -8.06 21.10 -5.20
N TRP A 18 -7.03 20.63 -4.52
CA TRP A 18 -5.66 20.73 -4.97
C TRP A 18 -5.38 19.86 -6.20
N PHE A 19 -6.06 18.71 -6.30
CA PHE A 19 -5.99 17.83 -7.47
C PHE A 19 -7.03 18.18 -8.56
N GLU A 20 -8.17 18.75 -8.19
CA GLU A 20 -9.17 19.20 -9.17
C GLU A 20 -8.72 20.44 -9.97
N ASP A 21 -7.86 21.28 -9.42
CA ASP A 21 -7.24 22.37 -10.20
C ASP A 21 -6.14 21.78 -11.11
N GLN A 22 -6.53 21.46 -12.32
CA GLN A 22 -5.64 20.92 -13.36
C GLN A 22 -4.42 21.80 -13.67
N ASN A 23 -4.43 23.05 -13.28
CA ASN A 23 -3.30 23.97 -13.40
C ASN A 23 -2.40 23.98 -12.15
N SER A 24 -2.75 23.24 -11.08
CA SER A 24 -1.91 23.12 -9.89
C SER A 24 -0.63 22.34 -10.22
N SER A 25 0.47 22.71 -9.56
CA SER A 25 1.74 21.96 -9.66
C SER A 25 1.58 20.50 -9.25
N ALA A 26 0.62 20.21 -8.35
CA ALA A 26 0.33 18.86 -7.90
C ALA A 26 -0.37 18.01 -8.95
N ALA A 27 -1.38 18.57 -9.64
CA ALA A 27 -2.02 17.89 -10.75
C ALA A 27 -1.02 17.61 -11.88
N GLN A 28 -0.12 18.54 -12.16
CA GLN A 28 0.94 18.34 -13.16
C GLN A 28 1.93 17.26 -12.74
N LEU A 29 2.30 17.17 -11.44
CA LEU A 29 3.17 16.12 -10.93
C LEU A 29 2.49 14.75 -10.95
N SER A 30 1.18 14.67 -10.72
CA SER A 30 0.44 13.41 -10.78
C SER A 30 0.50 12.75 -12.16
N LEU A 31 0.57 13.56 -13.24
CA LEU A 31 0.74 13.06 -14.61
C LEU A 31 2.03 12.24 -14.81
N ILE A 32 3.06 12.48 -14.00
CA ILE A 32 4.29 11.67 -14.02
C ILE A 32 3.96 10.24 -13.62
N PHE A 33 3.15 10.05 -12.57
CA PHE A 33 2.79 8.72 -12.08
C PHE A 33 1.86 7.95 -13.02
N GLU A 34 1.10 8.66 -13.88
CA GLU A 34 0.31 8.01 -14.94
C GLU A 34 1.19 7.33 -16.00
N ASN A 35 2.38 7.87 -16.22
CA ASN A 35 3.27 7.43 -17.29
C ASN A 35 4.40 6.52 -16.80
N ILE A 36 4.44 6.10 -15.52
CA ILE A 36 5.44 5.16 -15.02
C ILE A 36 4.86 3.74 -15.07
N PRO A 37 5.32 2.89 -16.01
CA PRO A 37 4.78 1.55 -16.15
C PRO A 37 4.92 0.72 -14.88
N GLY A 38 3.85 0.04 -14.50
CA GLY A 38 3.84 -0.91 -13.38
C GLY A 38 3.86 -0.27 -11.98
N VAL A 39 3.92 1.06 -11.87
CA VAL A 39 3.84 1.76 -10.59
C VAL A 39 2.42 2.25 -10.36
N SER A 40 1.80 1.75 -9.30
CA SER A 40 0.53 2.26 -8.79
C SER A 40 0.81 3.38 -7.79
N PHE A 41 0.03 4.47 -7.89
CA PHE A 41 0.16 5.63 -7.01
C PHE A 41 -1.17 5.93 -6.32
N PHE A 42 -1.11 6.33 -5.06
CA PHE A 42 -2.30 6.70 -4.29
C PHE A 42 -2.03 7.86 -3.34
N ILE A 43 -3.13 8.55 -2.98
CA ILE A 43 -3.15 9.51 -1.89
C ILE A 43 -4.34 9.18 -0.99
N LYS A 44 -4.12 9.27 0.34
CA LYS A 44 -5.13 9.11 1.38
C LYS A 44 -5.14 10.31 2.31
N ASP A 45 -6.33 10.65 2.81
CA ASP A 45 -6.51 11.63 3.89
C ASP A 45 -6.16 11.05 5.27
N LEU A 46 -6.27 11.88 6.31
CA LEU A 46 -6.05 11.48 7.71
C LEU A 46 -7.07 10.43 8.22
N ASN A 47 -8.18 10.23 7.52
CA ASN A 47 -9.17 9.20 7.82
C ASN A 47 -8.92 7.92 7.03
N HIS A 48 -7.77 7.80 6.36
CA HIS A 48 -7.40 6.69 5.48
C HIS A 48 -8.31 6.52 4.26
N ARG A 49 -9.02 7.56 3.82
CA ARG A 49 -9.85 7.54 2.63
C ARG A 49 -8.99 7.83 1.41
N LEU A 50 -9.19 7.08 0.35
CA LEU A 50 -8.58 7.35 -0.93
C LEU A 50 -9.13 8.66 -1.50
N ILE A 51 -8.23 9.55 -1.90
CA ILE A 51 -8.53 10.86 -2.50
C ILE A 51 -8.10 10.87 -3.97
N PHE A 52 -6.99 10.21 -4.26
CA PHE A 52 -6.42 10.12 -5.60
C PHE A 52 -5.77 8.76 -5.80
N VAL A 53 -5.90 8.24 -7.00
CA VAL A 53 -5.19 7.05 -7.49
C VAL A 53 -4.87 7.22 -8.96
N ASN A 54 -3.77 6.65 -9.43
CA ASN A 54 -3.49 6.62 -10.86
C ASN A 54 -4.20 5.45 -11.57
N GLU A 55 -4.24 5.49 -12.90
CA GLU A 55 -4.84 4.44 -13.72
C GLU A 55 -4.29 3.05 -13.40
N SER A 56 -2.99 2.94 -13.17
CA SER A 56 -2.36 1.66 -12.78
C SER A 56 -2.98 1.04 -11.53
N LEU A 57 -3.38 1.86 -10.54
CA LEU A 57 -4.03 1.36 -9.33
C LEU A 57 -5.50 1.01 -9.58
N LEU A 58 -6.24 1.84 -10.34
CA LEU A 58 -7.61 1.54 -10.77
C LEU A 58 -7.70 0.18 -11.44
N LEU A 59 -6.81 -0.04 -12.38
CA LEU A 59 -6.71 -1.30 -13.11
C LEU A 59 -6.45 -2.51 -12.19
N ARG A 60 -5.69 -2.36 -11.10
CA ARG A 60 -5.45 -3.43 -10.10
C ARG A 60 -6.70 -3.75 -9.29
N PHE A 61 -7.55 -2.78 -9.03
CA PHE A 61 -8.84 -2.98 -8.38
C PHE A 61 -9.92 -3.51 -9.34
N GLY A 62 -9.65 -3.54 -10.65
CA GLY A 62 -10.64 -3.90 -11.66
C GLY A 62 -11.72 -2.83 -11.82
N LEU A 63 -11.40 -1.57 -11.52
CA LEU A 63 -12.29 -0.43 -11.61
C LEU A 63 -11.99 0.39 -12.87
N GLU A 64 -13.00 1.10 -13.36
CA GLU A 64 -12.91 1.89 -14.59
C GLU A 64 -12.73 3.38 -14.32
N THR A 65 -13.22 3.85 -13.17
CA THR A 65 -13.21 5.27 -12.84
C THR A 65 -12.77 5.54 -11.40
N GLU A 66 -12.10 6.66 -11.18
CA GLU A 66 -11.69 7.13 -9.85
C GLU A 66 -12.88 7.34 -8.90
N ARG A 67 -14.05 7.71 -9.44
CA ARG A 67 -15.28 7.92 -8.67
C ARG A 67 -15.70 6.69 -7.88
N GLU A 68 -15.36 5.51 -8.37
CA GLU A 68 -15.64 4.27 -7.69
C GLU A 68 -14.80 4.06 -6.42
N LEU A 69 -13.69 4.79 -6.30
CA LEU A 69 -12.80 4.77 -5.13
C LEU A 69 -13.00 5.95 -4.19
N GLU A 70 -13.71 6.99 -4.63
CA GLU A 70 -13.89 8.21 -3.85
C GLU A 70 -14.46 7.91 -2.46
N GLY A 71 -13.73 8.35 -1.42
CA GLY A 71 -14.11 8.16 -0.03
C GLY A 71 -13.99 6.75 0.52
N LYS A 72 -13.60 5.75 -0.31
CA LYS A 72 -13.36 4.39 0.17
C LYS A 72 -12.07 4.30 0.97
N THR A 73 -12.06 3.37 1.90
CA THR A 73 -10.91 2.99 2.71
C THR A 73 -10.40 1.61 2.28
N ASP A 74 -9.26 1.19 2.82
CA ASP A 74 -8.76 -0.17 2.59
C ASP A 74 -9.76 -1.26 3.02
N PHE A 75 -10.60 -0.99 4.04
CA PHE A 75 -11.61 -1.96 4.51
C PHE A 75 -12.76 -2.17 3.53
N ASP A 76 -12.99 -1.23 2.62
CA ASP A 76 -14.00 -1.35 1.57
C ASP A 76 -13.48 -2.13 0.35
N LEU A 77 -12.15 -2.28 0.25
CA LEU A 77 -11.47 -2.83 -0.93
C LEU A 77 -10.77 -4.17 -0.67
N PHE A 78 -10.41 -4.45 0.57
CA PHE A 78 -9.58 -5.59 0.93
C PHE A 78 -10.16 -6.42 2.08
N PRO A 79 -9.79 -7.70 2.18
CA PRO A 79 -10.09 -8.52 3.35
C PRO A 79 -9.59 -7.83 4.64
N PRO A 80 -10.33 -7.96 5.76
CA PRO A 80 -10.06 -7.20 7.00
C PRO A 80 -8.62 -7.30 7.52
N ARG A 81 -7.99 -8.47 7.44
CA ARG A 81 -6.60 -8.67 7.90
C ARG A 81 -5.60 -7.83 7.06
N LEU A 82 -5.83 -7.74 5.77
CA LEU A 82 -4.97 -7.00 4.86
C LEU A 82 -5.19 -5.50 5.03
N ALA A 83 -6.45 -5.07 5.10
CA ALA A 83 -6.82 -3.68 5.38
C ALA A 83 -6.24 -3.19 6.72
N GLU A 84 -6.29 -4.00 7.77
CA GLU A 84 -5.68 -3.66 9.07
C GLU A 84 -4.15 -3.52 8.99
N HIS A 85 -3.49 -4.37 8.19
CA HIS A 85 -2.06 -4.23 7.94
C HIS A 85 -1.75 -2.88 7.28
N PHE A 86 -2.46 -2.52 6.20
CA PHE A 86 -2.27 -1.23 5.52
C PHE A 86 -2.52 -0.04 6.44
N ARG A 87 -3.59 -0.11 7.24
CA ARG A 87 -3.93 0.93 8.22
C ARG A 87 -2.88 1.09 9.31
N ARG A 88 -2.29 0.00 9.77
CA ARG A 88 -1.21 0.04 10.76
C ARG A 88 0.03 0.75 10.20
N GLU A 89 0.42 0.44 8.96
CA GLU A 89 1.54 1.10 8.30
C GLU A 89 1.26 2.60 8.05
N ASP A 90 0.02 2.95 7.67
CA ASP A 90 -0.39 4.34 7.52
C ASP A 90 -0.30 5.10 8.85
N ARG A 91 -0.78 4.51 9.96
CA ARG A 91 -0.67 5.10 11.30
C ARG A 91 0.77 5.37 11.69
N LEU A 92 1.70 4.46 11.42
CA LEU A 92 3.12 4.66 11.68
C LEU A 92 3.68 5.88 10.93
N VAL A 93 3.24 6.12 9.70
CA VAL A 93 3.64 7.32 8.95
C VAL A 93 3.07 8.57 9.60
N PHE A 94 1.80 8.58 10.02
CA PHE A 94 1.18 9.73 10.70
C PHE A 94 1.85 10.06 12.04
N GLU A 95 2.11 9.04 12.85
CA GLU A 95 2.69 9.20 14.19
C GLU A 95 4.15 9.62 14.15
N THR A 96 4.94 8.99 13.27
CA THR A 96 6.37 9.24 13.20
C THR A 96 6.72 10.44 12.32
N LYS A 97 5.81 10.88 11.45
CA LYS A 97 6.03 11.90 10.42
C LYS A 97 7.20 11.56 9.49
N LYS A 98 7.53 10.28 9.35
CA LYS A 98 8.65 9.77 8.54
C LYS A 98 8.16 8.84 7.45
N PRO A 99 8.84 8.81 6.29
CA PRO A 99 8.54 7.83 5.25
C PRO A 99 8.69 6.39 5.75
N ARG A 100 7.85 5.52 5.24
CA ARG A 100 7.99 4.06 5.34
C ARG A 100 8.31 3.54 3.95
N LEU A 101 9.49 2.96 3.79
CA LEU A 101 10.02 2.55 2.49
C LEU A 101 10.17 1.04 2.39
N ASN A 102 10.01 0.52 1.18
CA ASN A 102 10.19 -0.89 0.85
C ASN A 102 9.38 -1.83 1.75
N ILE A 103 8.15 -1.44 2.07
CA ILE A 103 7.23 -2.29 2.83
C ILE A 103 6.81 -3.42 1.90
N LEU A 104 7.13 -4.65 2.27
CA LEU A 104 6.67 -5.82 1.53
C LEU A 104 5.23 -6.12 1.92
N GLU A 105 4.33 -5.98 0.98
CA GLU A 105 2.89 -6.15 1.17
C GLU A 105 2.32 -7.13 0.16
N LEU A 106 1.33 -7.91 0.59
CA LEU A 106 0.54 -8.74 -0.31
C LEU A 106 -0.56 -7.86 -0.92
N PHE A 107 -0.64 -7.85 -2.24
CA PHE A 107 -1.64 -7.09 -2.96
C PHE A 107 -2.32 -7.96 -4.02
N PHE A 108 -3.60 -7.74 -4.29
CA PHE A 108 -4.29 -8.50 -5.33
C PHE A 108 -4.20 -7.80 -6.69
N ASN A 109 -4.00 -8.57 -7.74
CA ASN A 109 -4.12 -8.10 -9.11
C ASN A 109 -5.59 -8.10 -9.57
N LYS A 110 -5.85 -7.63 -10.79
CA LYS A 110 -7.18 -7.59 -11.38
C LYS A 110 -7.92 -8.95 -11.43
N GLN A 111 -7.17 -10.04 -11.45
CA GLN A 111 -7.71 -11.39 -11.47
C GLN A 111 -7.98 -11.93 -10.05
N GLY A 112 -7.80 -11.09 -9.01
CA GLY A 112 -7.94 -11.49 -7.61
C GLY A 112 -6.82 -12.40 -7.11
N LEU A 113 -5.73 -12.54 -7.88
CA LEU A 113 -4.59 -13.35 -7.48
C LEU A 113 -3.64 -12.54 -6.60
N PRO A 114 -3.16 -13.10 -5.49
CA PRO A 114 -2.22 -12.43 -4.62
C PRO A 114 -0.85 -12.30 -5.30
N GLY A 115 -0.22 -11.15 -5.13
CA GLY A 115 1.14 -10.88 -5.57
C GLY A 115 1.89 -10.04 -4.54
N TRP A 116 3.16 -10.30 -4.39
CA TRP A 116 4.01 -9.47 -3.54
C TRP A 116 4.29 -8.13 -4.21
N CYS A 117 4.20 -7.07 -3.43
CA CYS A 117 4.47 -5.71 -3.86
C CYS A 117 5.38 -5.01 -2.87
N LEU A 118 6.17 -4.08 -3.35
CA LEU A 118 6.89 -3.12 -2.54
C LEU A 118 6.12 -1.80 -2.51
N THR A 119 5.79 -1.37 -1.31
CA THR A 119 5.06 -0.12 -1.07
C THR A 119 5.96 0.88 -0.38
N ASN A 120 5.93 2.11 -0.87
CA ASN A 120 6.53 3.26 -0.19
C ASN A 120 5.40 4.21 0.24
N LYS A 121 5.48 4.71 1.45
CA LYS A 121 4.50 5.65 2.01
C LYS A 121 5.22 6.89 2.54
N TYR A 122 4.74 8.06 2.17
CA TYR A 122 5.31 9.35 2.55
C TYR A 122 4.24 10.19 3.22
N PRO A 123 4.55 10.87 4.34
CA PRO A 123 3.64 11.84 4.92
C PRO A 123 3.52 13.06 4.00
N MET A 124 2.31 13.60 3.88
CA MET A 124 2.06 14.90 3.26
C MET A 124 1.92 15.96 4.36
N PHE A 125 2.43 17.16 4.11
CA PHE A 125 2.43 18.24 5.08
C PHE A 125 1.76 19.49 4.52
N ASP A 126 1.11 20.26 5.39
CA ASP A 126 0.71 21.63 5.11
C ASP A 126 1.89 22.60 5.28
N SER A 127 1.64 23.90 5.04
CA SER A 127 2.63 24.96 5.23
C SER A 127 3.12 25.11 6.69
N ASP A 128 2.33 24.66 7.64
CA ASP A 128 2.62 24.73 9.08
C ASP A 128 3.35 23.50 9.61
N GLY A 129 3.62 22.50 8.73
CA GLY A 129 4.31 21.25 9.07
C GLY A 129 3.41 20.21 9.77
N ASN A 130 2.09 20.36 9.67
CA ASN A 130 1.17 19.33 10.13
C ASN A 130 0.96 18.29 9.03
N VAL A 131 0.82 17.03 9.44
CA VAL A 131 0.48 15.96 8.49
C VAL A 131 -0.95 16.13 8.02
N THR A 132 -1.15 16.12 6.71
CA THR A 132 -2.48 16.27 6.07
C THR A 132 -2.96 14.98 5.40
N GLY A 133 -2.05 14.04 5.15
CA GLY A 133 -2.37 12.80 4.50
C GLY A 133 -1.13 11.96 4.24
N ILE A 134 -1.30 10.94 3.43
CA ILE A 134 -0.24 10.05 2.95
C ILE A 134 -0.31 9.98 1.44
N MET A 135 0.84 10.03 0.78
CA MET A 135 0.99 9.59 -0.60
C MET A 135 1.88 8.35 -0.65
N GLY A 136 1.63 7.48 -1.61
CA GLY A 136 2.43 6.28 -1.73
C GLY A 136 2.46 5.67 -3.11
N THR A 137 3.46 4.81 -3.31
CA THR A 137 3.62 4.02 -4.52
C THR A 137 3.58 2.54 -4.19
N VAL A 138 2.97 1.76 -5.08
CA VAL A 138 2.95 0.30 -5.02
C VAL A 138 3.48 -0.22 -6.34
N ARG A 139 4.52 -1.03 -6.29
CA ARG A 139 5.05 -1.72 -7.48
C ARG A 139 5.10 -3.22 -7.24
N PRO A 140 4.91 -4.04 -8.28
CA PRO A 140 5.17 -5.45 -8.16
C PRO A 140 6.57 -5.68 -7.61
N HIS A 141 6.66 -6.64 -6.70
CA HIS A 141 7.95 -7.12 -6.28
C HIS A 141 8.39 -8.20 -7.27
N ASP A 142 9.42 -7.89 -8.05
CA ASP A 142 10.02 -8.87 -8.93
C ASP A 142 10.96 -9.76 -8.09
N ASP A 143 10.73 -11.08 -8.15
CA ASP A 143 11.49 -12.07 -7.37
C ASP A 143 13.01 -12.02 -7.62
N GLY A 144 13.44 -11.32 -8.68
CA GLY A 144 14.86 -11.05 -8.96
C GLY A 144 15.47 -9.95 -8.08
N GLU A 145 14.65 -9.05 -7.49
CA GLU A 145 15.16 -7.95 -6.64
C GLU A 145 15.19 -8.28 -5.15
N LEU A 146 14.30 -9.14 -4.64
CA LEU A 146 14.54 -9.80 -3.37
C LEU A 146 15.52 -10.96 -3.62
N LYS A 147 16.77 -10.66 -3.51
CA LYS A 147 17.63 -11.59 -2.81
C LYS A 147 17.06 -11.68 -1.39
N TRP A 148 16.04 -12.50 -1.19
CA TRP A 148 15.86 -13.12 0.11
C TRP A 148 17.23 -13.69 0.40
N GLU A 149 17.96 -13.04 1.27
CA GLU A 149 19.17 -13.64 1.80
C GLU A 149 18.67 -14.99 2.27
N ARG A 150 19.05 -16.03 1.52
CA ARG A 150 18.59 -17.42 1.75
C ARG A 150 18.92 -17.91 3.15
N GLU A 151 19.44 -17.01 3.96
CA GLU A 151 19.93 -17.23 5.30
C GLU A 151 18.88 -16.98 6.37
N ASP A 152 17.81 -16.19 6.13
CA ASP A 152 16.76 -16.07 7.12
C ASP A 152 15.73 -17.21 7.00
N GLY A 153 15.15 -17.59 8.15
CA GLY A 153 14.19 -18.70 8.20
C GLY A 153 12.96 -18.50 7.34
N ILE A 154 12.52 -17.25 7.13
CA ILE A 154 11.35 -16.89 6.31
C ILE A 154 11.68 -17.10 4.84
N GLY A 155 12.87 -16.67 4.38
CA GLY A 155 13.32 -16.86 3.01
C GLY A 155 13.40 -18.34 2.63
N ARG A 156 13.91 -19.18 3.53
CA ARG A 156 13.95 -20.64 3.36
C ARG A 156 12.54 -21.25 3.27
N ALA A 157 11.62 -20.83 4.16
CA ALA A 157 10.24 -21.31 4.14
C ALA A 157 9.53 -20.93 2.82
N VAL A 158 9.67 -19.69 2.37
CA VAL A 158 9.09 -19.24 1.09
C VAL A 158 9.69 -19.98 -0.09
N GLY A 159 11.01 -20.21 -0.10
CA GLY A 159 11.69 -21.01 -1.11
C GLY A 159 11.15 -22.45 -1.19
N LEU A 160 10.93 -23.08 -0.03
CA LEU A 160 10.37 -24.44 0.03
C LEU A 160 8.93 -24.50 -0.46
N ILE A 161 8.08 -23.51 -0.07
CA ILE A 161 6.71 -23.40 -0.56
C ILE A 161 6.72 -23.30 -2.09
N ARG A 162 7.52 -22.42 -2.69
CA ARG A 162 7.59 -22.25 -4.14
C ARG A 162 8.02 -23.51 -4.87
N GLN A 163 8.99 -24.23 -4.31
CA GLN A 163 9.50 -25.45 -4.91
C GLN A 163 8.50 -26.61 -4.84
N LYS A 164 7.74 -26.69 -3.77
CA LYS A 164 6.88 -27.84 -3.44
C LYS A 164 5.39 -27.57 -3.41
N PHE A 165 4.91 -26.36 -3.76
CA PHE A 165 3.49 -25.98 -3.61
C PHE A 165 2.49 -26.89 -4.35
N ARG A 166 2.95 -27.64 -5.34
CA ARG A 166 2.16 -28.65 -6.09
C ARG A 166 2.23 -30.06 -5.49
N LYS A 167 2.95 -30.25 -4.39
CA LYS A 167 3.07 -31.50 -3.67
C LYS A 167 2.52 -31.31 -2.26
N ASP A 168 2.22 -32.41 -1.59
CA ASP A 168 1.83 -32.34 -0.18
C ASP A 168 2.97 -31.76 0.63
N LEU A 169 2.77 -30.54 1.13
CA LEU A 169 3.72 -29.80 1.96
C LEU A 169 3.15 -29.68 3.36
N ALA A 170 3.77 -30.33 4.33
CA ALA A 170 3.36 -30.25 5.72
C ALA A 170 3.98 -29.00 6.40
N ILE A 171 3.27 -28.42 7.38
CA ILE A 171 3.82 -27.32 8.20
C ILE A 171 5.13 -27.76 8.89
N ALA A 172 5.23 -29.04 9.27
CA ALA A 172 6.46 -29.58 9.85
C ALA A 172 7.68 -29.44 8.93
N ASP A 173 7.50 -29.60 7.62
CA ASP A 173 8.61 -29.45 6.64
C ASP A 173 9.06 -27.99 6.58
N LEU A 174 8.11 -27.04 6.66
CA LEU A 174 8.42 -25.62 6.70
C LEU A 174 9.17 -25.22 7.96
N VAL A 175 8.74 -25.74 9.11
CA VAL A 175 9.40 -25.49 10.42
C VAL A 175 10.84 -26.02 10.38
N GLN A 176 11.02 -27.25 9.91
CA GLN A 176 12.34 -27.87 9.85
C GLN A 176 13.30 -27.12 8.92
N GLU A 177 12.86 -26.76 7.70
CA GLU A 177 13.70 -26.08 6.72
C GLU A 177 14.00 -24.64 7.10
N SER A 178 13.02 -23.95 7.70
CA SER A 178 13.15 -22.53 8.04
C SER A 178 13.81 -22.28 9.39
N GLU A 179 13.96 -23.30 10.23
CA GLU A 179 14.37 -23.15 11.64
C GLU A 179 13.45 -22.21 12.46
N LEU A 180 12.24 -21.97 11.95
CA LEU A 180 11.21 -21.19 12.65
C LEU A 180 10.38 -22.12 13.51
N ASN A 181 9.83 -21.59 14.62
CA ASN A 181 8.86 -22.33 15.39
C ASN A 181 7.43 -22.15 14.86
N HIS A 182 6.50 -23.05 15.20
CA HIS A 182 5.10 -23.03 14.78
C HIS A 182 4.34 -21.70 15.05
N ARG A 183 4.83 -20.84 15.95
CA ARG A 183 4.21 -19.55 16.27
C ARG A 183 4.64 -18.42 15.32
N LYS A 184 5.70 -18.62 14.54
CA LYS A 184 6.26 -17.64 13.62
C LYS A 184 5.91 -17.91 12.15
N LEU A 185 5.42 -19.10 11.85
CA LEU A 185 4.83 -19.48 10.56
C LEU A 185 3.31 -19.29 10.60
#